data_7cf396f15883f12ddc3cd28d0c56edac
#
_entry.id   7cf396f15883f12ddc3cd28d0c56edac
#
_cell.length_a   1.000
_cell.length_b   1.000
_cell.length_c   1.000
_cell.angle_alpha   90.00
_cell.angle_beta   90.00
_cell.angle_gamma   90.00
#
_symmetry.space_group_name_H-M   'P 1'
#
loop_
_entity.id
_entity.type
_entity.pdbx_description
1 polymer ?
#
loop_
_entity_poly.entity_id
_entity_poly.type
_entity_poly.pdbx_seq_one_letter_code
_entity_poly.pdbx_strand_id
1 'polypeptide(L)'
;LIKCTTPQALLNKVRPILHPDLCSEGDPFEMLEQRHQAILDIRREWSVDFNTAIERVAQAKADKTLSGKKYSAPSLKKWIDQLECWVNENGPLPDEQTLFKFSLIGLQEGTHKNRIPPAHPAFDAFDRLNDILNRLDIEKALFIHAAREIEHRYERQKDQQGLVDFDDLLTRLNNALQRPGNENLAQLMADQFPVAMIDEFQDTDPVQYAAFNRIYSGRPQTALLMIGDPKQAIYAFRGADIHTYLRARRDTGDSPSTLG
;
A
#
# COMPACT_ATOMS: atom_id res chain seq x y z
N LEU A 1 1.83 3.11 15.83
CA LEU A 1 1.97 1.73 16.32
C LEU A 1 0.76 0.91 15.83
N ILE A 2 1.03 -0.16 15.10
CA ILE A 2 0.02 -1.08 14.57
C ILE A 2 -0.78 -1.65 15.75
N LYS A 3 -2.05 -1.27 15.87
CA LYS A 3 -2.94 -1.79 16.91
C LYS A 3 -3.42 -3.21 16.57
N CYS A 4 -2.48 -4.15 16.45
CA CYS A 4 -2.80 -5.57 16.33
C CYS A 4 -2.39 -6.25 17.63
N THR A 5 -3.37 -6.60 18.44
CA THR A 5 -3.16 -7.22 19.76
C THR A 5 -2.98 -8.73 19.69
N THR A 6 -3.27 -9.36 18.56
CA THR A 6 -3.14 -10.80 18.36
C THR A 6 -2.63 -11.14 16.96
N PRO A 7 -1.94 -12.29 16.76
CA PRO A 7 -1.56 -12.78 15.43
C PRO A 7 -2.74 -12.90 14.47
N GLN A 8 -3.92 -13.32 14.97
CA GLN A 8 -5.13 -13.43 14.15
C GLN A 8 -5.65 -12.07 13.68
N ALA A 9 -5.57 -11.03 14.51
CA ALA A 9 -5.95 -9.67 14.11
C ALA A 9 -5.00 -9.13 13.03
N LEU A 10 -3.71 -9.45 13.10
CA LEU A 10 -2.73 -9.13 12.06
C LEU A 10 -3.06 -9.86 10.75
N LEU A 11 -3.28 -11.18 10.81
CA LEU A 11 -3.64 -11.99 9.65
C LEU A 11 -4.90 -11.48 8.94
N ASN A 12 -5.94 -11.12 9.69
CA ASN A 12 -7.18 -10.58 9.13
C ASN A 12 -6.98 -9.24 8.41
N LYS A 13 -6.03 -8.42 8.85
CA LYS A 13 -5.66 -7.17 8.18
C LYS A 13 -4.74 -7.38 6.96
N VAL A 14 -3.85 -8.37 7.04
CA VAL A 14 -2.86 -8.67 6.00
C VAL A 14 -3.49 -9.46 4.84
N ARG A 15 -4.43 -10.36 5.13
CA ARG A 15 -5.06 -11.24 4.14
C ARG A 15 -5.66 -10.53 2.91
N PRO A 16 -6.39 -9.40 3.05
CA PRO A 16 -6.88 -8.65 1.89
C PRO A 16 -5.77 -8.00 1.07
N ILE A 17 -4.56 -7.87 1.65
CA ILE A 17 -3.41 -7.19 1.08
C ILE A 17 -2.45 -8.19 0.40
N LEU A 18 -2.62 -9.50 0.64
CA LEU A 18 -1.88 -10.58 -0.03
C LEU A 18 -2.35 -10.76 -1.48
N HIS A 19 -2.22 -9.71 -2.29
CA HIS A 19 -2.49 -9.76 -3.73
C HIS A 19 -1.19 -9.56 -4.50
N PRO A 20 -0.91 -10.37 -5.56
CA PRO A 20 0.34 -10.30 -6.31
C PRO A 20 0.64 -8.94 -6.94
N ASP A 21 -0.39 -8.12 -7.17
CA ASP A 21 -0.28 -6.81 -7.84
C ASP A 21 -0.05 -5.62 -6.88
N LEU A 22 0.14 -5.86 -5.57
CA LEU A 22 0.42 -4.78 -4.63
C LEU A 22 1.79 -4.17 -4.88
N CYS A 23 1.77 -3.01 -5.53
CA CYS A 23 2.95 -2.16 -5.71
C CYS A 23 3.56 -1.80 -4.36
N SER A 24 4.89 -1.86 -4.27
CA SER A 24 5.62 -1.40 -3.11
C SER A 24 5.48 0.11 -2.98
N GLU A 25 4.86 0.59 -1.92
CA GLU A 25 4.85 2.02 -1.58
C GLU A 25 6.17 2.50 -0.93
N GLY A 26 7.23 1.70 -1.01
CA GLY A 26 8.53 1.96 -0.40
C GLY A 26 8.85 1.01 0.76
N ASP A 27 10.09 1.07 1.23
CA ASP A 27 10.53 0.33 2.41
C ASP A 27 10.01 1.01 3.68
N PRO A 28 9.21 0.33 4.53
CA PRO A 28 8.69 0.92 5.77
C PRO A 28 9.79 1.33 6.75
N PHE A 29 10.95 0.70 6.72
CA PHE A 29 12.08 1.05 7.58
C PHE A 29 12.76 2.33 7.12
N GLU A 30 12.93 2.53 5.82
CA GLU A 30 13.38 3.80 5.26
C GLU A 30 12.39 4.94 5.54
N MET A 31 11.09 4.67 5.43
CA MET A 31 10.04 5.64 5.76
C MET A 31 10.07 6.03 7.25
N LEU A 32 10.29 5.06 8.14
CA LEU A 32 10.46 5.32 9.58
C LEU A 32 11.68 6.19 9.85
N GLU A 33 12.80 5.92 9.18
CA GLU A 33 14.02 6.71 9.32
C GLU A 33 13.81 8.14 8.79
N GLN A 34 13.20 8.30 7.64
CA GLN A 34 12.83 9.62 7.08
C GLN A 34 11.94 10.40 8.04
N ARG A 35 10.92 9.75 8.62
CA ARG A 35 10.07 10.36 9.62
C ARG A 35 10.86 10.78 10.85
N HIS A 36 11.72 9.91 11.37
CA HIS A 36 12.55 10.18 12.53
C HIS A 36 13.48 11.37 12.29
N GLN A 37 14.16 11.37 11.15
CA GLN A 37 15.06 12.46 10.77
C GLN A 37 14.32 13.79 10.63
N ALA A 38 13.16 13.80 9.98
CA ALA A 38 12.33 14.99 9.86
C ALA A 38 11.94 15.57 11.23
N ILE A 39 11.55 14.72 12.18
CA ILE A 39 11.22 15.16 13.55
C ILE A 39 12.44 15.77 14.24
N LEU A 40 13.63 15.19 14.07
CA LEU A 40 14.87 15.70 14.68
C LEU A 40 15.28 17.05 14.07
N ASP A 41 15.15 17.21 12.75
CA ASP A 41 15.51 18.43 12.07
C ASP A 41 14.59 19.59 12.46
N ILE A 42 13.26 19.34 12.48
CA ILE A 42 12.29 20.33 12.95
C ILE A 42 12.48 20.70 14.42
N ARG A 43 12.80 19.71 15.29
CA ARG A 43 13.14 19.95 16.69
C ARG A 43 14.36 20.88 16.80
N ARG A 44 15.39 20.66 15.99
CA ARG A 44 16.60 21.49 15.98
C ARG A 44 16.28 22.92 15.55
N GLU A 45 15.46 23.10 14.51
CA GLU A 45 15.01 24.44 14.11
C GLU A 45 14.26 25.14 15.23
N TRP A 46 13.34 24.47 15.90
CA TRP A 46 12.59 25.03 17.02
C TRP A 46 13.46 25.31 18.25
N SER A 47 14.51 24.53 18.50
CA SER A 47 15.39 24.74 19.65
C SER A 47 16.18 26.05 19.57
N VAL A 48 16.50 26.50 18.37
CA VAL A 48 17.22 27.79 18.15
C VAL A 48 16.31 28.97 18.44
N ASP A 49 15.06 28.90 18.00
CA ASP A 49 14.14 30.04 17.94
C ASP A 49 12.98 29.97 18.94
N PHE A 50 12.98 29.00 19.83
CA PHE A 50 11.85 28.68 20.72
C PHE A 50 11.28 29.90 21.44
N ASN A 51 12.12 30.62 22.18
CA ASN A 51 11.67 31.77 23.00
C ASN A 51 11.07 32.88 22.11
N THR A 52 11.71 33.18 21.00
CA THR A 52 11.27 34.23 20.07
C THR A 52 9.93 33.84 19.41
N ALA A 53 9.76 32.56 19.02
CA ALA A 53 8.51 32.07 18.47
C ALA A 53 7.36 32.13 19.49
N ILE A 54 7.61 31.71 20.73
CA ILE A 54 6.61 31.77 21.81
C ILE A 54 6.22 33.20 22.15
N GLU A 55 7.20 34.13 22.24
CA GLU A 55 6.94 35.54 22.45
C GLU A 55 6.06 36.17 21.37
N ARG A 56 6.24 35.80 20.10
CA ARG A 56 5.40 36.25 18.98
C ARG A 56 3.93 35.80 19.15
N VAL A 57 3.72 34.55 19.57
CA VAL A 57 2.37 34.03 19.83
C VAL A 57 1.75 34.70 21.06
N ALA A 58 2.52 34.87 22.14
CA ALA A 58 2.08 35.55 23.34
C ALA A 58 1.68 37.03 23.08
N GLN A 59 2.48 37.76 22.30
CA GLN A 59 2.19 39.14 21.89
C GLN A 59 0.90 39.18 21.03
N ALA A 60 0.76 38.32 20.04
CA ALA A 60 -0.44 38.23 19.19
C ALA A 60 -1.71 37.87 19.99
N LYS A 61 -1.54 37.17 21.11
CA LYS A 61 -2.63 36.93 22.07
C LYS A 61 -2.96 38.18 22.87
N ALA A 62 -1.95 38.89 23.39
CA ALA A 62 -2.13 40.09 24.22
C ALA A 62 -2.80 41.24 23.45
N ASP A 63 -2.43 41.47 22.21
CA ASP A 63 -3.00 42.48 21.31
C ASP A 63 -4.31 42.07 20.62
N LYS A 64 -4.87 40.90 21.00
CA LYS A 64 -6.10 40.32 20.44
C LYS A 64 -6.06 40.06 18.94
N THR A 65 -4.89 39.81 18.38
CA THR A 65 -4.72 39.32 17.02
C THR A 65 -5.21 37.88 16.90
N LEU A 66 -4.85 37.03 17.85
CA LEU A 66 -5.35 35.65 17.95
C LEU A 66 -6.68 35.58 18.72
N SER A 67 -7.58 34.74 18.22
CA SER A 67 -8.87 34.49 18.83
C SER A 67 -8.75 33.92 20.26
N GLY A 68 -9.28 34.62 21.24
CA GLY A 68 -9.30 34.19 22.63
C GLY A 68 -10.01 32.86 22.87
N LYS A 69 -10.96 32.50 22.01
CA LYS A 69 -11.67 31.22 22.05
C LYS A 69 -10.80 30.06 21.52
N LYS A 70 -10.08 30.28 20.43
CA LYS A 70 -9.19 29.29 19.82
C LYS A 70 -7.86 29.12 20.56
N TYR A 71 -7.40 30.21 21.23
CA TYR A 71 -6.16 30.27 22.00
C TYR A 71 -6.46 30.73 23.44
N SER A 72 -7.24 29.91 24.20
CA SER A 72 -7.51 30.20 25.60
C SER A 72 -6.22 30.16 26.41
N ALA A 73 -6.12 30.91 27.52
CA ALA A 73 -4.92 30.94 28.32
C ALA A 73 -4.50 29.56 28.88
N PRO A 74 -5.44 28.71 29.38
CA PRO A 74 -5.09 27.36 29.80
C PRO A 74 -4.61 26.46 28.67
N SER A 75 -5.25 26.53 27.48
CA SER A 75 -4.86 25.72 26.33
C SER A 75 -3.48 26.15 25.80
N LEU A 76 -3.26 27.44 25.69
CA LEU A 76 -1.97 27.95 25.22
C LEU A 76 -0.84 27.55 26.15
N LYS A 77 -1.03 27.62 27.47
CA LYS A 77 -0.04 27.14 28.44
C LYS A 77 0.28 25.67 28.23
N LYS A 78 -0.77 24.82 28.17
CA LYS A 78 -0.60 23.36 27.94
C LYS A 78 0.23 23.08 26.67
N TRP A 79 -0.05 23.78 25.59
CA TRP A 79 0.66 23.57 24.31
C TRP A 79 2.12 24.05 24.38
N ILE A 80 2.37 25.17 25.06
CA ILE A 80 3.74 25.66 25.29
C ILE A 80 4.52 24.66 26.14
N ASP A 81 3.94 24.15 27.23
CA ASP A 81 4.59 23.16 28.09
C ASP A 81 4.95 21.88 27.32
N GLN A 82 4.10 21.41 26.37
CA GLN A 82 4.41 20.28 25.49
C GLN A 82 5.55 20.58 24.53
N LEU A 83 5.57 21.78 23.92
CA LEU A 83 6.64 22.19 23.01
C LEU A 83 7.97 22.34 23.77
N GLU A 84 7.96 22.93 24.94
CA GLU A 84 9.13 23.10 25.78
C GLU A 84 9.74 21.76 26.20
N CYS A 85 8.92 20.83 26.65
CA CYS A 85 9.33 19.48 26.98
C CYS A 85 9.95 18.77 25.75
N TRP A 86 9.31 18.88 24.58
CA TRP A 86 9.82 18.29 23.36
C TRP A 86 11.13 18.90 22.90
N VAL A 87 11.25 20.24 22.94
CA VAL A 87 12.43 20.95 22.42
C VAL A 87 13.62 20.80 23.37
N ASN A 88 13.42 21.04 24.67
CA ASN A 88 14.51 21.20 25.63
C ASN A 88 14.84 19.92 26.42
N GLU A 89 13.83 19.05 26.65
CA GLU A 89 13.97 17.88 27.53
C GLU A 89 14.00 16.54 26.78
N ASN A 90 14.10 16.57 25.45
CA ASN A 90 13.96 15.37 24.60
C ASN A 90 12.65 14.58 24.85
N GLY A 91 11.59 15.29 25.21
CA GLY A 91 10.26 14.72 25.41
C GLY A 91 9.64 14.17 24.13
N PRO A 92 8.45 13.55 24.23
CA PRO A 92 7.73 13.03 23.07
C PRO A 92 7.30 14.15 22.12
N LEU A 93 7.12 13.81 20.85
CA LEU A 93 6.55 14.73 19.87
C LEU A 93 5.19 15.26 20.38
N PRO A 94 4.95 16.57 20.35
CA PRO A 94 3.66 17.14 20.74
C PRO A 94 2.49 16.54 19.98
N ASP A 95 1.29 16.63 20.54
CA ASP A 95 0.09 16.14 19.88
C ASP A 95 -0.23 16.95 18.61
N GLU A 96 -1.01 16.35 17.68
CA GLU A 96 -1.38 16.97 16.40
C GLU A 96 -2.01 18.35 16.58
N GLN A 97 -2.80 18.53 17.65
CA GLN A 97 -3.42 19.82 17.94
C GLN A 97 -2.37 20.86 18.29
N THR A 98 -1.37 20.53 19.07
CA THR A 98 -0.28 21.43 19.45
C THR A 98 0.56 21.81 18.22
N LEU A 99 0.97 20.83 17.42
CA LEU A 99 1.69 21.07 16.16
C LEU A 99 0.90 21.99 15.24
N PHE A 100 -0.39 21.71 15.03
CA PHE A 100 -1.25 22.57 14.20
C PHE A 100 -1.40 23.98 14.77
N LYS A 101 -1.54 24.15 16.08
CA LYS A 101 -1.72 25.47 16.70
C LYS A 101 -0.50 26.37 16.59
N PHE A 102 0.69 25.80 16.43
CA PHE A 102 1.93 26.53 16.21
C PHE A 102 2.45 26.43 14.77
N SER A 103 1.67 25.87 13.85
CA SER A 103 1.95 25.94 12.42
C SER A 103 1.49 27.29 11.82
N LEU A 104 2.04 27.65 10.67
CA LEU A 104 1.65 28.85 9.95
C LEU A 104 0.15 28.82 9.60
N ILE A 105 -0.34 27.68 9.09
CA ILE A 105 -1.75 27.47 8.76
C ILE A 105 -2.64 27.62 9.99
N GLY A 106 -2.30 26.97 11.09
CA GLY A 106 -3.06 27.05 12.33
C GLY A 106 -3.12 28.46 12.94
N LEU A 107 -2.03 29.20 12.87
CA LEU A 107 -1.96 30.60 13.30
C LEU A 107 -2.77 31.53 12.40
N GLN A 108 -2.76 31.31 11.09
CA GLN A 108 -3.63 32.04 10.14
C GLN A 108 -5.10 31.80 10.45
N GLU A 109 -5.52 30.54 10.63
CA GLU A 109 -6.89 30.20 11.02
C GLU A 109 -7.30 30.73 12.40
N GLY A 110 -6.31 30.88 13.28
CA GLY A 110 -6.50 31.40 14.64
C GLY A 110 -6.63 32.92 14.69
N THR A 111 -6.20 33.62 13.65
CA THR A 111 -6.16 35.08 13.57
C THR A 111 -7.54 35.64 13.25
N HIS A 112 -7.89 36.79 13.88
CA HIS A 112 -9.13 37.50 13.57
C HIS A 112 -9.09 38.10 12.16
N LYS A 113 -10.26 38.16 11.49
CA LYS A 113 -10.40 38.87 10.20
C LYS A 113 -9.80 40.27 10.28
N ASN A 114 -9.08 40.65 9.26
CA ASN A 114 -8.40 41.97 9.14
C ASN A 114 -7.19 42.16 10.10
N ARG A 115 -6.67 41.13 10.69
CA ARG A 115 -5.41 41.12 11.44
C ARG A 115 -4.36 40.31 10.69
N ILE A 116 -3.07 40.68 10.91
CA ILE A 116 -1.93 39.95 10.33
C ILE A 116 -1.51 38.86 11.31
N PRO A 117 -1.46 37.57 10.88
CA PRO A 117 -1.05 36.49 11.76
C PRO A 117 0.40 36.68 12.24
N PRO A 118 0.75 36.17 13.42
CA PRO A 118 2.11 36.19 13.88
C PRO A 118 2.98 35.39 12.89
N ALA A 119 4.10 35.95 12.48
CA ALA A 119 5.04 35.35 11.55
C ALA A 119 6.37 35.06 12.23
N HIS A 120 6.84 33.83 12.05
CA HIS A 120 8.16 33.35 12.46
C HIS A 120 8.57 32.15 11.60
N PRO A 121 9.85 32.00 11.20
CA PRO A 121 10.29 30.85 10.39
C PRO A 121 9.97 29.49 11.00
N ALA A 122 10.02 29.37 12.33
CA ALA A 122 9.71 28.13 13.03
C ALA A 122 8.26 27.64 12.82
N PHE A 123 7.32 28.52 12.49
CA PHE A 123 5.91 28.12 12.29
C PHE A 123 5.72 27.32 11.00
N ASP A 124 6.44 27.66 9.94
CA ASP A 124 6.45 26.89 8.68
C ASP A 124 7.03 25.49 8.84
N ALA A 125 7.93 25.29 9.81
CA ALA A 125 8.53 24.01 10.07
C ALA A 125 7.49 22.95 10.47
N PHE A 126 6.44 23.31 11.20
CA PHE A 126 5.38 22.37 11.55
C PHE A 126 4.45 22.04 10.37
N ASP A 127 4.22 22.96 9.44
CA ASP A 127 3.48 22.64 8.22
C ASP A 127 4.27 21.65 7.36
N ARG A 128 5.60 21.84 7.23
CA ARG A 128 6.49 20.88 6.54
C ARG A 128 6.51 19.51 7.23
N LEU A 129 6.52 19.48 8.56
CA LEU A 129 6.46 18.22 9.31
C LEU A 129 5.14 17.49 9.04
N ASN A 130 4.02 18.20 9.11
CA ASN A 130 2.70 17.61 8.83
C ASN A 130 2.63 17.04 7.42
N ASP A 131 3.17 17.73 6.42
CA ASP A 131 3.23 17.24 5.04
C ASP A 131 4.04 15.94 4.93
N ILE A 132 5.17 15.85 5.62
CA ILE A 132 5.98 14.62 5.65
C ILE A 132 5.23 13.49 6.33
N LEU A 133 4.64 13.74 7.50
CA LEU A 133 3.90 12.74 8.27
C LEU A 133 2.69 12.20 7.49
N ASN A 134 1.99 13.06 6.74
CA ASN A 134 0.82 12.68 5.95
C ASN A 134 1.18 11.92 4.66
N ARG A 135 2.36 12.19 4.06
CA ARG A 135 2.83 11.48 2.86
C ARG A 135 3.35 10.07 3.17
N LEU A 136 3.83 9.83 4.38
CA LEU A 136 4.42 8.57 4.79
C LEU A 136 3.37 7.68 5.44
N ASP A 137 2.60 6.93 4.64
CA ASP A 137 1.68 5.90 5.14
C ASP A 137 2.45 4.65 5.60
N ILE A 138 3.15 4.82 6.74
CA ILE A 138 4.00 3.78 7.34
C ILE A 138 3.17 2.56 7.75
N GLU A 139 1.92 2.77 8.20
CA GLU A 139 1.06 1.65 8.61
C GLU A 139 0.78 0.73 7.41
N LYS A 140 0.40 1.29 6.28
CA LYS A 140 0.17 0.53 5.04
C LYS A 140 1.45 -0.14 4.54
N ALA A 141 2.57 0.58 4.53
CA ALA A 141 3.85 0.01 4.12
C ALA A 141 4.29 -1.16 5.01
N LEU A 142 4.10 -1.07 6.34
CA LEU A 142 4.38 -2.16 7.27
C LEU A 142 3.48 -3.37 7.05
N PHE A 143 2.19 -3.17 6.73
CA PHE A 143 1.30 -4.29 6.41
C PHE A 143 1.71 -4.99 5.12
N ILE A 144 2.05 -4.25 4.07
CA ILE A 144 2.53 -4.82 2.81
C ILE A 144 3.84 -5.59 3.03
N HIS A 145 4.77 -5.02 3.80
CA HIS A 145 6.03 -5.69 4.14
C HIS A 145 5.79 -6.99 4.93
N ALA A 146 4.91 -6.95 5.94
CA ALA A 146 4.56 -8.14 6.72
C ALA A 146 3.88 -9.22 5.87
N ALA A 147 3.01 -8.82 4.94
CA ALA A 147 2.36 -9.74 4.01
C ALA A 147 3.39 -10.49 3.16
N ARG A 148 4.31 -9.77 2.54
CA ARG A 148 5.39 -10.34 1.72
C ARG A 148 6.33 -11.26 2.50
N GLU A 149 6.66 -10.86 3.73
CA GLU A 149 7.54 -11.68 4.57
C GLU A 149 6.85 -12.98 5.01
N ILE A 150 5.54 -12.95 5.28
CA ILE A 150 4.75 -14.15 5.58
C ILE A 150 4.71 -15.07 4.37
N GLU A 151 4.39 -14.54 3.18
CA GLU A 151 4.37 -15.30 1.93
C GLU A 151 5.74 -15.95 1.66
N HIS A 152 6.81 -15.18 1.74
CA HIS A 152 8.16 -15.69 1.53
C HIS A 152 8.60 -16.77 2.54
N ARG A 153 8.17 -16.64 3.81
CA ARG A 153 8.42 -17.68 4.82
C ARG A 153 7.60 -18.92 4.58
N TYR A 154 6.35 -18.75 4.16
CA TYR A 154 5.45 -19.85 3.83
C TYR A 154 6.00 -20.66 2.64
N GLU A 155 6.40 -20.01 1.55
CA GLU A 155 7.01 -20.65 0.39
C GLU A 155 8.30 -21.40 0.76
N ARG A 156 9.21 -20.78 1.53
CA ARG A 156 10.41 -21.47 2.02
C ARG A 156 10.09 -22.69 2.87
N GLN A 157 9.07 -22.62 3.70
CA GLN A 157 8.66 -23.74 4.54
C GLN A 157 8.08 -24.89 3.70
N LYS A 158 7.25 -24.58 2.68
CA LYS A 158 6.77 -25.56 1.71
C LYS A 158 7.94 -26.25 1.00
N ASP A 159 8.89 -25.50 0.49
CA ASP A 159 10.05 -26.05 -0.20
C ASP A 159 10.90 -26.95 0.71
N GLN A 160 11.15 -26.56 1.96
CA GLN A 160 11.89 -27.37 2.93
C GLN A 160 11.17 -28.68 3.30
N GLN A 161 9.85 -28.68 3.32
CA GLN A 161 9.03 -29.85 3.63
C GLN A 161 8.66 -30.69 2.40
N GLY A 162 9.03 -30.24 1.20
CA GLY A 162 8.65 -30.86 -0.06
C GLY A 162 7.13 -30.85 -0.31
N LEU A 163 6.41 -29.90 0.32
CA LEU A 163 4.98 -29.73 0.16
C LEU A 163 4.69 -28.97 -1.13
N VAL A 164 3.70 -29.44 -1.87
CA VAL A 164 3.22 -28.81 -3.11
C VAL A 164 1.71 -28.83 -3.08
N ASP A 165 1.06 -27.69 -3.18
CA ASP A 165 -0.39 -27.61 -3.37
C ASP A 165 -0.77 -27.53 -4.86
N PHE A 166 -2.08 -27.50 -5.17
CA PHE A 166 -2.54 -27.48 -6.56
C PHE A 166 -2.15 -26.19 -7.27
N ASP A 167 -2.14 -25.05 -6.57
CA ASP A 167 -1.77 -23.75 -7.13
C ASP A 167 -0.28 -23.72 -7.44
N ASP A 168 0.55 -24.34 -6.59
CA ASP A 168 1.98 -24.53 -6.85
C ASP A 168 2.24 -25.34 -8.11
N LEU A 169 1.49 -26.44 -8.33
CA LEU A 169 1.66 -27.27 -9.52
C LEU A 169 1.40 -26.47 -10.80
N LEU A 170 0.32 -25.70 -10.81
CA LEU A 170 -0.04 -24.84 -11.93
C LEU A 170 0.99 -23.73 -12.16
N THR A 171 1.42 -23.07 -11.09
CA THR A 171 2.44 -22.01 -11.16
C THR A 171 3.78 -22.57 -11.63
N ARG A 172 4.23 -23.71 -11.12
CA ARG A 172 5.48 -24.38 -11.54
C ARG A 172 5.41 -24.82 -12.99
N LEU A 173 4.28 -25.37 -13.44
CA LEU A 173 4.08 -25.71 -14.84
C LEU A 173 4.14 -24.48 -15.74
N ASN A 174 3.40 -23.44 -15.41
CA ASN A 174 3.38 -22.19 -16.17
C ASN A 174 4.79 -21.57 -16.24
N ASN A 175 5.52 -21.51 -15.14
CA ASN A 175 6.88 -21.00 -15.09
C ASN A 175 7.84 -21.87 -15.92
N ALA A 176 7.69 -23.19 -15.89
CA ALA A 176 8.50 -24.10 -16.70
C ALA A 176 8.23 -23.91 -18.21
N LEU A 177 6.99 -23.69 -18.61
CA LEU A 177 6.59 -23.41 -19.99
C LEU A 177 7.09 -22.05 -20.52
N GLN A 178 7.26 -21.07 -19.63
CA GLN A 178 7.73 -19.73 -19.99
C GLN A 178 9.26 -19.57 -19.92
N ARG A 179 9.97 -20.52 -19.31
CA ARG A 179 11.41 -20.42 -19.11
C ARG A 179 12.16 -20.50 -20.44
N PRO A 180 13.10 -19.56 -20.72
CA PRO A 180 13.95 -19.65 -21.89
C PRO A 180 14.71 -20.98 -21.92
N GLY A 181 14.73 -21.65 -23.07
CA GLY A 181 15.34 -22.97 -23.24
C GLY A 181 14.39 -24.16 -23.04
N ASN A 182 13.14 -23.91 -22.61
CA ASN A 182 12.12 -24.95 -22.41
C ASN A 182 11.04 -24.94 -23.53
N GLU A 183 11.32 -24.36 -24.67
CA GLU A 183 10.39 -24.29 -25.82
C GLU A 183 9.88 -25.67 -26.23
N ASN A 184 10.71 -26.70 -26.06
CA ASN A 184 10.37 -28.08 -26.35
C ASN A 184 9.32 -28.67 -25.40
N LEU A 185 9.19 -28.16 -24.16
CA LEU A 185 8.22 -28.69 -23.19
C LEU A 185 6.78 -28.53 -23.70
N ALA A 186 6.43 -27.33 -24.18
CA ALA A 186 5.11 -27.07 -24.73
C ALA A 186 4.84 -27.95 -25.96
N GLN A 187 5.84 -28.18 -26.81
CA GLN A 187 5.72 -29.07 -27.98
C GLN A 187 5.51 -30.52 -27.55
N LEU A 188 6.30 -31.04 -26.62
CA LEU A 188 6.14 -32.41 -26.10
C LEU A 188 4.75 -32.66 -25.51
N MET A 189 4.21 -31.67 -24.76
CA MET A 189 2.86 -31.76 -24.21
C MET A 189 1.80 -31.74 -25.32
N ALA A 190 1.96 -30.88 -26.31
CA ALA A 190 1.06 -30.80 -27.45
C ALA A 190 1.09 -32.07 -28.31
N ASP A 191 2.25 -32.69 -28.49
CA ASP A 191 2.39 -33.94 -29.23
C ASP A 191 1.76 -35.13 -28.50
N GLN A 192 1.87 -35.13 -27.17
CA GLN A 192 1.26 -36.18 -26.34
C GLN A 192 -0.24 -36.00 -26.19
N PHE A 193 -0.71 -34.76 -26.10
CA PHE A 193 -2.12 -34.42 -25.92
C PHE A 193 -2.53 -33.37 -26.99
N PRO A 194 -2.77 -33.79 -28.24
CA PRO A 194 -3.02 -32.85 -29.35
C PRO A 194 -4.35 -32.11 -29.24
N VAL A 195 -5.28 -32.60 -28.42
CA VAL A 195 -6.56 -31.97 -28.17
C VAL A 195 -6.79 -31.82 -26.67
N ALA A 196 -7.10 -30.60 -26.23
CA ALA A 196 -7.58 -30.35 -24.88
C ALA A 196 -8.99 -29.76 -24.90
N MET A 197 -9.78 -30.18 -23.91
CA MET A 197 -11.11 -29.67 -23.69
C MET A 197 -11.19 -29.15 -22.26
N ILE A 198 -11.57 -27.89 -22.10
CA ILE A 198 -11.76 -27.25 -20.80
C ILE A 198 -13.25 -26.95 -20.67
N ASP A 199 -13.87 -27.59 -19.71
CA ASP A 199 -15.26 -27.31 -19.32
C ASP A 199 -15.30 -26.23 -18.24
N GLU A 200 -16.42 -25.54 -18.11
CA GLU A 200 -16.62 -24.43 -17.15
C GLU A 200 -15.51 -23.36 -17.27
N PHE A 201 -15.15 -23.02 -18.52
CA PHE A 201 -14.01 -22.12 -18.80
C PHE A 201 -14.13 -20.76 -18.11
N GLN A 202 -15.32 -20.28 -17.77
CA GLN A 202 -15.53 -19.04 -17.03
C GLN A 202 -14.91 -19.06 -15.63
N ASP A 203 -14.61 -20.26 -15.08
CA ASP A 203 -14.00 -20.44 -13.77
C ASP A 203 -12.47 -20.64 -13.85
N THR A 204 -11.91 -20.53 -15.05
CA THR A 204 -10.46 -20.67 -15.30
C THR A 204 -9.71 -19.41 -14.84
N ASP A 205 -8.63 -19.61 -14.08
CA ASP A 205 -7.75 -18.52 -13.66
C ASP A 205 -6.74 -18.10 -14.75
N PRO A 206 -6.10 -16.91 -14.63
CA PRO A 206 -5.15 -16.42 -15.62
C PRO A 206 -3.93 -17.32 -15.83
N VAL A 207 -3.46 -18.02 -14.79
CA VAL A 207 -2.27 -18.90 -14.85
C VAL A 207 -2.59 -20.17 -15.63
N GLN A 208 -3.77 -20.75 -15.36
CA GLN A 208 -4.28 -21.91 -16.12
C GLN A 208 -4.40 -21.58 -17.60
N TYR A 209 -5.07 -20.46 -17.92
CA TYR A 209 -5.21 -20.04 -19.32
C TYR A 209 -3.87 -19.78 -19.99
N ALA A 210 -2.93 -19.12 -19.30
CA ALA A 210 -1.59 -18.85 -19.85
C ALA A 210 -0.86 -20.15 -20.19
N ALA A 211 -0.95 -21.19 -19.35
CA ALA A 211 -0.36 -22.50 -19.59
C ALA A 211 -1.01 -23.18 -20.82
N PHE A 212 -2.34 -23.24 -20.90
CA PHE A 212 -3.05 -23.82 -22.06
C PHE A 212 -2.74 -23.06 -23.35
N ASN A 213 -2.78 -21.74 -23.32
CA ASN A 213 -2.46 -20.92 -24.47
C ASN A 213 -1.05 -21.15 -24.97
N ARG A 214 -0.07 -21.30 -24.07
CA ARG A 214 1.34 -21.60 -24.43
C ARG A 214 1.50 -22.98 -25.08
N ILE A 215 0.70 -23.96 -24.66
CA ILE A 215 0.77 -25.33 -25.20
C ILE A 215 0.11 -25.41 -26.57
N TYR A 216 -1.06 -24.80 -26.75
CA TYR A 216 -1.91 -25.04 -27.94
C TYR A 216 -1.92 -23.92 -28.96
N SER A 217 -1.64 -22.68 -28.57
CA SER A 217 -1.70 -21.54 -29.51
C SER A 217 -0.63 -21.63 -30.60
N GLY A 218 -1.02 -21.30 -31.84
CA GLY A 218 -0.13 -21.25 -32.97
C GLY A 218 0.38 -22.61 -33.49
N ARG A 219 -0.25 -23.73 -33.07
CA ARG A 219 0.10 -25.09 -33.53
C ARG A 219 -1.03 -25.69 -34.35
N PRO A 220 -0.86 -25.86 -35.70
CA PRO A 220 -1.95 -26.25 -36.58
C PRO A 220 -2.47 -27.68 -36.36
N GLN A 221 -1.72 -28.53 -35.68
CA GLN A 221 -2.09 -29.93 -35.39
C GLN A 221 -2.71 -30.12 -33.99
N THR A 222 -2.99 -29.02 -33.29
CA THR A 222 -3.57 -29.06 -31.94
C THR A 222 -4.91 -28.32 -31.91
N ALA A 223 -5.75 -28.69 -30.95
CA ALA A 223 -7.01 -28.02 -30.70
C ALA A 223 -7.21 -27.77 -29.20
N LEU A 224 -7.66 -26.55 -28.87
CA LEU A 224 -8.10 -26.18 -27.52
C LEU A 224 -9.58 -25.81 -27.60
N LEU A 225 -10.43 -26.63 -26.98
CA LEU A 225 -11.86 -26.42 -26.89
C LEU A 225 -12.16 -25.82 -25.51
N MET A 226 -12.74 -24.65 -25.49
CA MET A 226 -13.13 -23.94 -24.28
C MET A 226 -14.66 -23.84 -24.21
N ILE A 227 -15.26 -24.50 -23.25
CA ILE A 227 -16.70 -24.57 -23.05
C ILE A 227 -17.03 -23.81 -21.77
N GLY A 228 -17.91 -22.81 -21.84
CA GLY A 228 -18.29 -22.03 -20.67
C GLY A 228 -19.29 -20.94 -20.97
N ASP A 229 -20.02 -20.52 -19.94
CA ASP A 229 -20.98 -19.41 -20.01
C ASP A 229 -20.51 -18.28 -19.06
N PRO A 230 -20.10 -17.12 -19.58
CA PRO A 230 -19.63 -16.01 -18.76
C PRO A 230 -20.67 -15.48 -17.76
N LYS A 231 -21.97 -15.78 -17.99
CA LYS A 231 -23.04 -15.40 -17.05
C LYS A 231 -23.07 -16.28 -15.79
N GLN A 232 -22.40 -17.43 -15.83
CA GLN A 232 -22.30 -18.36 -14.72
C GLN A 232 -21.02 -18.19 -13.91
N ALA A 233 -20.19 -17.21 -14.19
CA ALA A 233 -18.96 -16.89 -13.48
C ALA A 233 -19.27 -16.41 -12.05
N ILE A 234 -19.26 -17.31 -11.06
CA ILE A 234 -19.54 -17.01 -9.64
C ILE A 234 -18.34 -17.26 -8.73
N TYR A 235 -17.23 -17.79 -9.25
CA TYR A 235 -16.06 -18.21 -8.48
C TYR A 235 -14.90 -17.22 -8.50
N ALA A 236 -15.18 -15.91 -8.68
CA ALA A 236 -14.16 -14.86 -8.63
C ALA A 236 -13.31 -14.89 -7.34
N PHE A 237 -13.88 -15.34 -6.21
CA PHE A 237 -13.19 -15.50 -4.93
C PHE A 237 -12.14 -16.65 -4.91
N ARG A 238 -12.11 -17.51 -5.95
CA ARG A 238 -11.14 -18.59 -6.13
C ARG A 238 -10.10 -18.27 -7.22
N GLY A 239 -10.01 -17.01 -7.66
CA GLY A 239 -9.07 -16.62 -8.71
C GLY A 239 -9.64 -16.69 -10.13
N ALA A 240 -10.88 -17.18 -10.32
CA ALA A 240 -11.58 -17.10 -11.61
C ALA A 240 -11.74 -15.62 -12.01
N ASP A 241 -11.33 -15.29 -13.22
CA ASP A 241 -11.33 -13.90 -13.71
C ASP A 241 -12.10 -13.82 -15.05
N ILE A 242 -13.19 -13.07 -15.04
CA ILE A 242 -13.98 -12.80 -16.25
C ILE A 242 -13.14 -12.16 -17.38
N HIS A 243 -12.08 -11.41 -17.02
CA HIS A 243 -11.15 -10.83 -17.99
C HIS A 243 -10.36 -11.91 -18.73
N THR A 244 -10.06 -13.03 -18.07
CA THR A 244 -9.42 -14.20 -18.68
C THR A 244 -10.33 -14.81 -19.74
N TYR A 245 -11.63 -14.97 -19.45
CA TYR A 245 -12.61 -15.41 -20.44
C TYR A 245 -12.69 -14.47 -21.65
N LEU A 246 -12.78 -13.16 -21.40
CA LEU A 246 -12.83 -12.15 -22.45
C LEU A 246 -11.53 -12.07 -23.26
N ARG A 247 -10.39 -12.32 -22.64
CA ARG A 247 -9.10 -12.42 -23.31
C ARG A 247 -9.03 -13.64 -24.22
N ALA A 248 -9.39 -14.82 -23.70
CA ALA A 248 -9.42 -16.04 -24.48
C ALA A 248 -10.33 -15.91 -25.71
N ARG A 249 -11.52 -15.32 -25.54
CA ARG A 249 -12.43 -15.04 -26.65
C ARG A 249 -11.82 -14.13 -27.72
N ARG A 250 -11.03 -13.14 -27.32
CA ARG A 250 -10.29 -12.27 -28.29
C ARG A 250 -9.15 -13.01 -28.96
N ASP A 251 -8.44 -13.87 -28.23
CA ASP A 251 -7.30 -14.64 -28.74
C ASP A 251 -7.75 -15.70 -29.76
N THR A 252 -8.97 -16.21 -29.64
CA THR A 252 -9.57 -17.15 -30.63
C THR A 252 -10.05 -16.46 -31.90
N GLY A 253 -10.22 -15.13 -31.89
CA GLY A 253 -10.70 -14.37 -33.04
C GLY A 253 -12.12 -14.75 -33.48
N ASP A 254 -12.51 -14.35 -34.69
CA ASP A 254 -13.78 -14.76 -35.36
C ASP A 254 -13.65 -16.17 -35.93
N SER A 255 -13.20 -17.14 -35.13
CA SER A 255 -13.18 -18.53 -35.54
C SER A 255 -14.62 -19.00 -35.80
N PRO A 256 -14.92 -19.63 -36.93
CA PRO A 256 -16.28 -20.11 -37.27
C PRO A 256 -16.80 -21.17 -36.24
N SER A 257 -16.01 -21.55 -35.28
CA SER A 257 -16.32 -22.49 -34.21
C SER A 257 -16.88 -21.82 -32.95
N THR A 258 -17.01 -20.48 -32.90
CA THR A 258 -17.65 -19.82 -31.75
C THR A 258 -19.16 -19.97 -31.89
N LEU A 259 -19.70 -20.99 -31.25
CA LEU A 259 -21.15 -21.15 -31.08
C LEU A 259 -21.59 -20.10 -30.05
N GLY A 260 -22.45 -19.17 -30.49
CA GLY A 260 -22.99 -18.10 -29.66
C GLY A 260 -24.07 -18.56 -28.69
#